data_e85d86c859e40ee5a6aad1efd9d735c1
#
_entry.id   e85d86c859e40ee5a6aad1efd9d735c1
#
_cell.length_a   1.000
_cell.length_b   1.000
_cell.length_c   1.000
_cell.angle_alpha   90.00
_cell.angle_beta   90.00
_cell.angle_gamma   90.00
#
_symmetry.space_group_name_H-M   'P 1'
#
loop_
_entity.id
_entity.type
_entity.pdbx_description
1 polymer ?
#
loop_
_entity_poly.entity_id
_entity_poly.type
_entity_poly.pdbx_seq_one_letter_code
_entity_poly.pdbx_strand_id
1 'polypeptide(L)'
;GKFSEYGISDATAYRDKYGEFTSEGNITEGSPVQIGTANQEGKLSYIQQSDQVWEQDNVGKFSIDEEKNMIVIGKTKYYYDDSLLVFLDGEQISLDTITGNDKLRVAGMDKKIISVNVTSGHGFIVLTHTDLFEGGSISIGGKHIYKIEKDMNVEIPEGTYQVTAANDGYGDTKEVTVKRNETTVLNLDEYKGEGPKMGKVKFILQPEGTQLSIDGKAADVSQPVELKYGTHKLTVTSEKYGTLTRKLVVGSAESEITINMGTEAKKDKEAEEKKSSTTTNSSSTGTNSSCLLYTSPSPR
;
A
#
# COMPACT_ATOMS: atom_id res chain seq x y z
N GLY A 1 -29.11 -9.52 -8.60
CA GLY A 1 -29.23 -10.86 -8.02
C GLY A 1 -30.32 -10.89 -6.95
N LYS A 2 -30.84 -12.08 -6.64
CA LYS A 2 -31.72 -12.25 -5.47
C LYS A 2 -30.84 -12.73 -4.31
N PHE A 3 -30.90 -12.05 -3.19
CA PHE A 3 -30.35 -12.54 -1.95
C PHE A 3 -31.31 -13.57 -1.35
N SER A 4 -30.77 -14.67 -0.88
CA SER A 4 -31.48 -15.69 -0.12
C SER A 4 -30.62 -16.06 1.08
N GLU A 5 -31.22 -16.16 2.23
CA GLU A 5 -30.56 -16.53 3.47
C GLU A 5 -30.84 -18.00 3.77
N TYR A 6 -29.80 -18.74 4.08
CA TYR A 6 -29.87 -20.15 4.45
C TYR A 6 -29.15 -20.38 5.77
N GLY A 7 -29.73 -21.26 6.59
CA GLY A 7 -29.09 -21.68 7.83
C GLY A 7 -28.08 -22.81 7.62
N ILE A 8 -27.14 -22.93 8.53
CA ILE A 8 -26.26 -24.07 8.70
C ILE A 8 -26.59 -24.80 10.00
N SER A 9 -26.18 -26.04 10.11
CA SER A 9 -26.31 -26.86 11.32
C SER A 9 -25.13 -27.81 11.43
N ASP A 10 -24.99 -28.50 12.57
CA ASP A 10 -23.96 -29.53 12.76
C ASP A 10 -24.03 -30.68 11.74
N ALA A 11 -25.18 -30.83 11.05
CA ALA A 11 -25.36 -31.81 9.98
C ALA A 11 -25.00 -31.26 8.60
N THR A 12 -24.68 -29.97 8.45
CA THR A 12 -24.29 -29.38 7.16
C THR A 12 -22.87 -29.85 6.81
N ALA A 13 -22.74 -30.56 5.69
CA ALA A 13 -21.46 -31.03 5.22
C ALA A 13 -20.69 -29.94 4.46
N TYR A 14 -19.44 -29.72 4.80
CA TYR A 14 -18.55 -28.81 4.04
C TYR A 14 -17.65 -29.64 3.13
N ARG A 15 -17.52 -29.21 1.88
CA ARG A 15 -16.70 -29.89 0.87
C ARG A 15 -15.81 -28.91 0.14
N ASP A 16 -14.61 -29.37 -0.19
CA ASP A 16 -13.70 -28.65 -1.06
C ASP A 16 -14.15 -28.73 -2.54
N LYS A 17 -13.40 -28.11 -3.43
CA LYS A 17 -13.67 -28.11 -4.87
C LYS A 17 -13.61 -29.49 -5.55
N TYR A 18 -13.04 -30.48 -4.88
CA TYR A 18 -12.97 -31.87 -5.37
C TYR A 18 -14.08 -32.75 -4.80
N GLY A 19 -14.92 -32.19 -3.91
CA GLY A 19 -16.02 -32.90 -3.25
C GLY A 19 -15.60 -33.63 -1.97
N GLU A 20 -14.34 -33.51 -1.54
CA GLU A 20 -13.83 -34.11 -0.31
C GLU A 20 -14.29 -33.30 0.90
N PHE A 21 -14.49 -34.00 2.03
CA PHE A 21 -14.90 -33.32 3.26
C PHE A 21 -13.83 -32.35 3.76
N THR A 22 -14.27 -31.16 4.15
CA THR A 22 -13.43 -30.10 4.71
C THR A 22 -14.11 -29.48 5.93
N SER A 23 -13.48 -28.49 6.55
CA SER A 23 -14.07 -27.71 7.64
C SER A 23 -14.74 -26.44 7.13
N GLU A 24 -15.70 -25.90 7.89
CA GLU A 24 -16.32 -24.60 7.64
C GLU A 24 -15.30 -23.49 7.39
N GLY A 25 -14.25 -23.42 8.22
CA GLY A 25 -13.21 -22.40 8.11
C GLY A 25 -12.40 -22.44 6.79
N ASN A 26 -12.53 -23.47 5.98
CA ASN A 26 -11.93 -23.55 4.65
C ASN A 26 -12.86 -23.02 3.55
N ILE A 27 -14.12 -22.73 3.86
CA ILE A 27 -15.04 -22.03 2.97
C ILE A 27 -14.89 -20.54 3.25
N THR A 28 -14.24 -19.84 2.34
CA THR A 28 -13.92 -18.44 2.57
C THR A 28 -15.08 -17.55 2.13
N GLU A 29 -15.36 -16.54 2.91
CA GLU A 29 -16.37 -15.52 2.58
C GLU A 29 -16.08 -14.87 1.22
N GLY A 30 -17.16 -14.64 0.43
CA GLY A 30 -17.07 -14.12 -0.93
C GLY A 30 -16.64 -15.13 -2.00
N SER A 31 -16.28 -16.39 -1.60
CA SER A 31 -16.01 -17.45 -2.57
C SER A 31 -17.31 -18.05 -3.13
N PRO A 32 -17.38 -18.30 -4.45
CA PRO A 32 -18.50 -18.99 -5.05
C PRO A 32 -18.60 -20.45 -4.58
N VAL A 33 -19.79 -20.83 -4.16
CA VAL A 33 -20.06 -22.17 -3.65
C VAL A 33 -21.26 -22.79 -4.32
N GLN A 34 -21.30 -24.11 -4.36
CA GLN A 34 -22.48 -24.91 -4.65
C GLN A 34 -23.15 -25.28 -3.33
N ILE A 35 -24.44 -25.11 -3.25
CA ILE A 35 -25.22 -25.45 -2.06
C ILE A 35 -26.13 -26.65 -2.32
N GLY A 36 -26.27 -27.49 -1.33
CA GLY A 36 -27.22 -28.59 -1.35
C GLY A 36 -28.66 -28.14 -1.09
N THR A 37 -29.56 -29.10 -0.98
CA THR A 37 -30.96 -28.83 -0.66
C THR A 37 -31.10 -28.27 0.75
N ALA A 38 -31.99 -27.29 0.90
CA ALA A 38 -32.42 -26.81 2.21
C ALA A 38 -33.55 -27.71 2.78
N ASN A 39 -33.47 -27.98 4.07
CA ASN A 39 -34.57 -28.68 4.77
C ASN A 39 -35.77 -27.72 5.06
N GLN A 40 -36.77 -28.20 5.76
CA GLN A 40 -37.95 -27.37 6.10
C GLN A 40 -37.65 -26.16 6.98
N GLU A 41 -36.52 -26.20 7.72
CA GLU A 41 -36.04 -25.10 8.56
C GLU A 41 -35.10 -24.16 7.81
N GLY A 42 -34.91 -24.35 6.49
CA GLY A 42 -33.97 -23.54 5.67
C GLY A 42 -32.51 -23.88 5.87
N LYS A 43 -32.18 -25.00 6.53
CA LYS A 43 -30.78 -25.42 6.78
C LYS A 43 -30.25 -26.25 5.62
N LEU A 44 -29.05 -25.92 5.16
CA LEU A 44 -28.39 -26.58 4.03
C LEU A 44 -27.88 -27.98 4.38
N SER A 45 -28.00 -28.92 3.44
CA SER A 45 -27.42 -30.25 3.54
C SER A 45 -25.90 -30.26 3.32
N TYR A 46 -25.40 -29.41 2.42
CA TYR A 46 -23.97 -29.20 2.22
C TYR A 46 -23.66 -27.84 1.60
N ILE A 47 -22.41 -27.41 1.77
CA ILE A 47 -21.76 -26.29 1.09
C ILE A 47 -20.47 -26.82 0.47
N GLN A 48 -20.27 -26.66 -0.81
CA GLN A 48 -19.11 -27.12 -1.56
C GLN A 48 -18.47 -25.96 -2.31
N GLN A 49 -17.14 -25.84 -2.22
CA GLN A 49 -16.40 -24.89 -3.09
C GLN A 49 -16.67 -25.24 -4.56
N SER A 50 -16.90 -24.22 -5.38
CA SER A 50 -17.13 -24.44 -6.81
C SER A 50 -15.83 -24.89 -7.52
N ASP A 51 -15.93 -25.93 -8.32
CA ASP A 51 -14.85 -26.42 -9.20
C ASP A 51 -14.81 -25.71 -10.55
N GLN A 52 -15.82 -24.88 -10.84
CA GLN A 52 -15.96 -24.17 -12.12
C GLN A 52 -15.41 -22.75 -12.11
N VAL A 53 -14.99 -22.27 -10.96
CA VAL A 53 -14.46 -20.92 -10.81
C VAL A 53 -12.97 -20.94 -10.50
N TRP A 54 -12.28 -19.97 -11.07
CA TRP A 54 -10.93 -19.63 -10.62
C TRP A 54 -11.03 -18.57 -9.51
N GLU A 55 -10.10 -18.61 -8.59
CA GLU A 55 -9.94 -17.60 -7.54
C GLU A 55 -8.51 -17.08 -7.54
N GLN A 56 -8.37 -15.78 -7.28
CA GLN A 56 -7.08 -15.12 -7.07
C GLN A 56 -7.14 -14.34 -5.76
N ASP A 57 -6.27 -14.71 -4.84
CA ASP A 57 -6.12 -14.05 -3.55
C ASP A 57 -5.04 -12.97 -3.58
N ASN A 58 -5.15 -12.01 -2.63
CA ASN A 58 -4.14 -10.99 -2.39
C ASN A 58 -3.81 -10.16 -3.65
N VAL A 59 -4.82 -9.86 -4.46
CA VAL A 59 -4.70 -9.05 -5.66
C VAL A 59 -4.55 -7.59 -5.24
N GLY A 60 -3.32 -7.08 -5.23
CA GLY A 60 -3.00 -5.68 -4.90
C GLY A 60 -2.51 -4.85 -6.09
N LYS A 61 -2.51 -5.43 -7.32
CA LYS A 61 -2.17 -4.72 -8.55
C LYS A 61 -3.26 -4.96 -9.58
N PHE A 62 -4.18 -4.03 -9.64
CA PHE A 62 -5.31 -4.06 -10.57
C PHE A 62 -5.65 -2.65 -11.04
N SER A 63 -6.47 -2.55 -12.06
CA SER A 63 -7.15 -1.32 -12.45
C SER A 63 -8.58 -1.64 -12.88
N ILE A 64 -9.50 -0.77 -12.56
CA ILE A 64 -10.92 -0.87 -12.90
C ILE A 64 -11.23 0.14 -13.99
N ASP A 65 -11.89 -0.29 -15.04
CA ASP A 65 -12.40 0.53 -16.15
C ASP A 65 -13.92 0.29 -16.22
N GLU A 66 -14.66 1.14 -15.53
CA GLU A 66 -16.12 1.00 -15.41
C GLU A 66 -16.83 1.27 -16.74
N GLU A 67 -16.27 2.14 -17.59
CA GLU A 67 -16.87 2.41 -18.91
C GLU A 67 -16.85 1.17 -19.81
N LYS A 68 -15.89 0.27 -19.61
CA LYS A 68 -15.74 -0.98 -20.37
C LYS A 68 -16.17 -2.22 -19.60
N ASN A 69 -16.67 -2.07 -18.37
CA ASN A 69 -16.99 -3.17 -17.47
C ASN A 69 -15.80 -4.16 -17.37
N MET A 70 -14.61 -3.65 -17.07
CA MET A 70 -13.37 -4.41 -17.15
C MET A 70 -12.50 -4.19 -15.91
N ILE A 71 -11.94 -5.26 -15.39
CA ILE A 71 -10.89 -5.24 -14.36
C ILE A 71 -9.63 -5.88 -14.97
N VAL A 72 -8.51 -5.17 -14.89
CA VAL A 72 -7.21 -5.68 -15.31
C VAL A 72 -6.43 -6.12 -14.07
N ILE A 73 -6.03 -7.38 -14.02
CA ILE A 73 -5.21 -7.94 -12.95
C ILE A 73 -3.86 -8.36 -13.57
N GLY A 74 -2.80 -7.68 -13.16
CA GLY A 74 -1.49 -7.85 -13.77
C GLY A 74 -1.49 -7.45 -15.25
N LYS A 75 -1.45 -8.43 -16.17
CA LYS A 75 -1.52 -8.20 -17.62
C LYS A 75 -2.80 -8.75 -18.26
N THR A 76 -3.66 -9.39 -17.47
CA THR A 76 -4.87 -10.06 -17.96
C THR A 76 -6.07 -9.16 -17.78
N LYS A 77 -6.86 -9.07 -18.85
CA LYS A 77 -8.14 -8.36 -18.86
C LYS A 77 -9.27 -9.33 -18.55
N TYR A 78 -10.08 -8.96 -17.58
CA TYR A 78 -11.30 -9.66 -17.21
C TYR A 78 -12.48 -8.71 -17.38
N TYR A 79 -13.64 -9.25 -17.65
CA TYR A 79 -14.88 -8.48 -17.83
C TYR A 79 -15.88 -8.84 -16.75
N TYR A 80 -16.83 -7.96 -16.50
CA TYR A 80 -17.94 -8.20 -15.60
C TYR A 80 -19.22 -7.63 -16.19
N ASP A 81 -20.35 -7.98 -15.63
CA ASP A 81 -21.66 -7.43 -15.96
C ASP A 81 -22.43 -7.08 -14.68
N ASP A 82 -23.69 -6.71 -14.80
CA ASP A 82 -24.58 -6.31 -13.68
C ASP A 82 -24.77 -7.41 -12.62
N SER A 83 -24.30 -8.63 -12.87
CA SER A 83 -24.31 -9.72 -11.89
C SER A 83 -23.09 -9.76 -10.99
N LEU A 84 -22.11 -8.86 -11.18
CA LEU A 84 -20.94 -8.76 -10.32
C LEU A 84 -21.36 -8.50 -8.87
N LEU A 85 -20.82 -9.30 -7.96
CA LEU A 85 -20.98 -9.11 -6.53
C LEU A 85 -19.68 -8.57 -5.95
N VAL A 86 -19.79 -7.48 -5.19
CA VAL A 86 -18.66 -6.84 -4.53
C VAL A 86 -18.91 -6.78 -3.04
N PHE A 87 -17.98 -7.29 -2.25
CA PHE A 87 -18.13 -7.41 -0.80
C PHE A 87 -16.99 -6.77 -0.04
N LEU A 88 -17.31 -6.28 1.14
CA LEU A 88 -16.39 -5.82 2.17
C LEU A 88 -16.96 -6.25 3.51
N ASP A 89 -16.24 -7.09 4.27
CA ASP A 89 -16.66 -7.62 5.59
C ASP A 89 -18.09 -8.21 5.58
N GLY A 90 -18.44 -8.95 4.51
CA GLY A 90 -19.75 -9.58 4.33
C GLY A 90 -20.86 -8.66 3.84
N GLU A 91 -20.63 -7.38 3.77
CA GLU A 91 -21.57 -6.42 3.24
C GLU A 91 -21.32 -6.17 1.75
N GLN A 92 -22.40 -6.07 0.99
CA GLN A 92 -22.29 -5.70 -0.41
C GLN A 92 -22.03 -4.21 -0.55
N ILE A 93 -20.96 -3.88 -1.28
CA ILE A 93 -20.55 -2.51 -1.56
C ILE A 93 -20.57 -2.22 -3.07
N SER A 94 -20.37 -0.97 -3.44
CA SER A 94 -20.22 -0.56 -4.83
C SER A 94 -18.76 -0.71 -5.29
N LEU A 95 -18.57 -1.04 -6.58
CA LEU A 95 -17.24 -1.24 -7.16
C LEU A 95 -16.39 0.04 -7.17
N ASP A 96 -17.03 1.21 -7.29
CA ASP A 96 -16.39 2.54 -7.29
C ASP A 96 -15.75 2.92 -5.94
N THR A 97 -16.09 2.20 -4.86
CA THR A 97 -15.45 2.40 -3.54
C THR A 97 -14.09 1.72 -3.44
N ILE A 98 -13.74 0.84 -4.39
CA ILE A 98 -12.47 0.13 -4.40
C ILE A 98 -11.38 1.00 -5.01
N THR A 99 -10.26 1.12 -4.33
CA THR A 99 -9.10 1.90 -4.78
C THR A 99 -7.86 1.04 -5.01
N GLY A 100 -6.82 1.63 -5.60
CA GLY A 100 -5.54 0.96 -5.80
C GLY A 100 -4.78 0.61 -4.51
N ASN A 101 -5.25 1.10 -3.37
CA ASN A 101 -4.72 0.81 -2.04
C ASN A 101 -5.31 -0.46 -1.41
N ASP A 102 -6.35 -1.02 -2.01
CA ASP A 102 -7.03 -2.20 -1.52
C ASP A 102 -6.35 -3.48 -1.98
N LYS A 103 -6.60 -4.56 -1.24
CA LYS A 103 -6.30 -5.92 -1.65
C LYS A 103 -7.59 -6.69 -1.84
N LEU A 104 -7.64 -7.44 -2.92
CA LEU A 104 -8.85 -8.13 -3.33
C LEU A 104 -8.64 -9.64 -3.35
N ARG A 105 -9.70 -10.37 -3.05
CA ARG A 105 -9.94 -11.71 -3.57
C ARG A 105 -10.92 -11.58 -4.73
N VAL A 106 -10.59 -12.19 -5.85
CA VAL A 106 -11.38 -12.12 -7.08
C VAL A 106 -11.70 -13.54 -7.54
N ALA A 107 -12.97 -13.79 -7.84
CA ALA A 107 -13.41 -15.07 -8.39
C ALA A 107 -14.13 -14.87 -9.73
N GLY A 108 -13.96 -15.82 -10.64
CA GLY A 108 -14.58 -15.74 -11.96
C GLY A 108 -14.59 -17.06 -12.71
N MET A 109 -15.24 -17.04 -13.85
CA MET A 109 -15.29 -18.15 -14.82
C MET A 109 -14.71 -17.64 -16.14
N ASP A 110 -13.80 -18.38 -16.76
CA ASP A 110 -13.09 -17.94 -17.96
C ASP A 110 -12.48 -16.55 -17.81
N LYS A 111 -12.95 -15.56 -18.54
CA LYS A 111 -12.56 -14.15 -18.44
C LYS A 111 -13.62 -13.26 -17.78
N LYS A 112 -14.66 -13.84 -17.22
CA LYS A 112 -15.71 -13.10 -16.52
C LYS A 112 -15.49 -13.15 -15.01
N ILE A 113 -15.37 -11.98 -14.38
CA ILE A 113 -15.38 -11.85 -12.93
C ILE A 113 -16.83 -11.90 -12.46
N ILE A 114 -17.09 -12.65 -11.40
CA ILE A 114 -18.40 -12.83 -10.78
C ILE A 114 -18.44 -12.34 -9.34
N SER A 115 -17.30 -12.33 -8.66
CA SER A 115 -17.19 -11.86 -7.28
C SER A 115 -15.86 -11.14 -7.03
N VAL A 116 -15.93 -10.05 -6.30
CA VAL A 116 -14.79 -9.31 -5.74
C VAL A 116 -15.03 -9.14 -4.25
N ASN A 117 -14.08 -9.54 -3.44
CA ASN A 117 -14.08 -9.32 -1.99
C ASN A 117 -12.86 -8.51 -1.58
N VAL A 118 -13.05 -7.39 -0.90
CA VAL A 118 -11.97 -6.57 -0.35
C VAL A 118 -11.46 -7.26 0.91
N THR A 119 -10.24 -7.79 0.84
CA THR A 119 -9.59 -8.52 1.94
C THR A 119 -8.73 -7.64 2.83
N SER A 120 -8.29 -6.49 2.29
CA SER A 120 -7.65 -5.41 3.04
C SER A 120 -8.05 -4.11 2.38
N GLY A 121 -8.62 -3.21 3.13
CA GLY A 121 -9.13 -1.93 2.65
C GLY A 121 -8.15 -0.80 2.89
N HIS A 122 -8.64 0.41 2.74
CA HIS A 122 -7.91 1.66 2.97
C HIS A 122 -8.64 2.53 3.99
N GLY A 123 -7.92 3.48 4.55
CA GLY A 123 -8.44 4.56 5.36
C GLY A 123 -7.74 5.86 5.01
N PHE A 124 -7.97 6.90 5.79
CA PHE A 124 -7.49 8.24 5.51
C PHE A 124 -6.66 8.78 6.68
N ILE A 125 -5.61 9.53 6.34
CA ILE A 125 -4.84 10.34 7.29
C ILE A 125 -5.07 11.79 6.95
N VAL A 126 -5.60 12.56 7.88
CA VAL A 126 -5.78 14.01 7.79
C VAL A 126 -4.79 14.70 8.70
N LEU A 127 -4.04 15.67 8.17
CA LEU A 127 -3.07 16.46 8.93
C LEU A 127 -3.72 17.72 9.46
N THR A 128 -3.44 18.02 10.73
CA THR A 128 -3.86 19.28 11.39
C THR A 128 -2.63 19.98 11.99
N HIS A 129 -2.73 21.31 12.24
CA HIS A 129 -1.64 22.11 12.79
C HIS A 129 -0.36 22.01 11.95
N THR A 130 -0.51 22.19 10.64
CA THR A 130 0.56 21.98 9.65
C THR A 130 1.54 23.14 9.57
N ASP A 131 1.28 24.29 10.17
CA ASP A 131 2.01 25.57 9.94
C ASP A 131 3.53 25.44 10.05
N LEU A 132 4.04 24.75 11.08
CA LEU A 132 5.48 24.52 11.28
C LEU A 132 6.06 23.52 10.26
N PHE A 133 5.24 22.59 9.82
CA PHE A 133 5.64 21.46 8.96
C PHE A 133 5.35 21.68 7.48
N GLU A 134 4.66 22.76 7.12
CA GLU A 134 4.33 23.07 5.72
C GLU A 134 5.61 23.17 4.87
N GLY A 135 5.61 22.50 3.75
CA GLY A 135 6.79 22.38 2.87
C GLY A 135 7.80 21.32 3.28
N GLY A 136 7.72 20.81 4.50
CA GLY A 136 8.46 19.64 4.98
C GLY A 136 7.92 18.33 4.42
N SER A 137 8.23 17.22 5.06
CA SER A 137 7.84 15.89 4.60
C SER A 137 7.18 15.06 5.68
N ILE A 138 6.15 14.29 5.28
CA ILE A 138 5.60 13.20 6.07
C ILE A 138 5.92 11.88 5.40
N SER A 139 6.42 10.91 6.17
CA SER A 139 6.69 9.54 5.74
C SER A 139 5.80 8.58 6.51
N ILE A 140 5.07 7.73 5.80
CA ILE A 140 4.16 6.73 6.36
C ILE A 140 4.68 5.35 6.00
N GLY A 141 5.12 4.59 7.00
CA GLY A 141 5.69 3.26 6.83
C GLY A 141 6.95 3.19 5.96
N GLY A 142 7.66 4.32 5.77
CA GLY A 142 8.86 4.41 4.93
C GLY A 142 8.64 4.22 3.43
N LYS A 143 7.39 4.03 3.00
CA LYS A 143 7.01 3.79 1.59
C LYS A 143 6.24 4.94 0.97
N HIS A 144 5.34 5.53 1.73
CA HIS A 144 4.50 6.64 1.29
C HIS A 144 5.09 7.93 1.86
N ILE A 145 5.67 8.76 0.99
CA ILE A 145 6.31 10.00 1.41
C ILE A 145 5.71 11.15 0.62
N TYR A 146 5.19 12.13 1.34
CA TYR A 146 4.52 13.29 0.78
C TYR A 146 5.16 14.57 1.30
N LYS A 147 5.08 15.63 0.49
CA LYS A 147 5.32 16.99 0.95
C LYS A 147 4.12 17.42 1.78
N ILE A 148 4.35 17.99 2.96
CA ILE A 148 3.27 18.47 3.82
C ILE A 148 2.70 19.75 3.21
N GLU A 149 1.39 19.75 3.01
CA GLU A 149 0.59 20.88 2.56
C GLU A 149 -0.54 21.13 3.58
N LYS A 150 -1.10 22.33 3.52
CA LYS A 150 -2.24 22.67 4.37
C LYS A 150 -3.45 21.79 4.02
N ASP A 151 -4.20 21.40 5.03
CA ASP A 151 -5.43 20.60 4.91
C ASP A 151 -5.22 19.26 4.13
N MET A 152 -4.03 18.69 4.27
CA MET A 152 -3.65 17.48 3.57
C MET A 152 -4.47 16.28 4.05
N ASN A 153 -5.05 15.54 3.09
CA ASN A 153 -5.70 14.25 3.29
C ASN A 153 -5.02 13.21 2.41
N VAL A 154 -4.65 12.08 2.99
CA VAL A 154 -3.93 11.01 2.30
C VAL A 154 -4.66 9.69 2.50
N GLU A 155 -4.99 9.04 1.40
CA GLU A 155 -5.51 7.68 1.40
C GLU A 155 -4.36 6.68 1.54
N ILE A 156 -4.46 5.77 2.51
CA ILE A 156 -3.43 4.80 2.88
C ILE A 156 -4.09 3.44 3.14
N PRO A 157 -3.49 2.31 2.72
CA PRO A 157 -3.98 0.98 3.12
C PRO A 157 -4.14 0.89 4.64
N GLU A 158 -5.13 0.13 5.09
CA GLU A 158 -5.27 -0.15 6.52
C GLU A 158 -4.01 -0.82 7.08
N GLY A 159 -3.67 -0.52 8.32
CA GLY A 159 -2.48 -1.07 8.98
C GLY A 159 -1.90 -0.15 10.04
N THR A 160 -0.85 -0.65 10.68
CA THR A 160 -0.09 0.14 11.66
C THR A 160 1.24 0.57 11.06
N TYR A 161 1.53 1.87 11.14
CA TYR A 161 2.66 2.50 10.47
C TYR A 161 3.49 3.33 11.44
N GLN A 162 4.80 3.32 11.24
CA GLN A 162 5.66 4.38 11.78
C GLN A 162 5.49 5.61 10.88
N VAL A 163 4.94 6.67 11.45
CA VAL A 163 4.70 7.93 10.76
C VAL A 163 5.68 8.98 11.27
N THR A 164 6.45 9.54 10.35
CA THR A 164 7.40 10.61 10.65
C THR A 164 7.00 11.88 9.95
N ALA A 165 6.87 12.97 10.69
CA ALA A 165 6.79 14.31 10.13
C ALA A 165 8.11 15.05 10.45
N ALA A 166 8.66 15.76 9.47
CA ALA A 166 9.93 16.47 9.64
C ALA A 166 10.00 17.72 8.75
N ASN A 167 10.46 18.84 9.35
CA ASN A 167 10.73 20.10 8.67
C ASN A 167 11.74 20.95 9.45
N ASP A 168 12.79 21.41 8.78
CA ASP A 168 13.81 22.38 9.28
C ASP A 168 14.32 22.13 10.72
N GLY A 169 14.61 20.90 11.05
CA GLY A 169 15.12 20.47 12.35
C GLY A 169 14.01 20.09 13.35
N TYR A 170 12.76 20.32 13.04
CA TYR A 170 11.64 19.83 13.84
C TYR A 170 11.16 18.49 13.28
N GLY A 171 10.72 17.61 14.14
CA GLY A 171 10.19 16.34 13.73
C GLY A 171 10.19 15.28 14.82
N ASP A 172 9.38 14.27 14.58
CA ASP A 172 9.27 13.07 15.42
C ASP A 172 8.72 11.92 14.62
N THR A 173 8.76 10.72 15.20
CA THR A 173 8.19 9.51 14.65
C THR A 173 7.22 8.90 15.67
N LYS A 174 6.01 8.60 15.23
CA LYS A 174 4.98 7.97 16.07
C LYS A 174 4.38 6.77 15.36
N GLU A 175 3.93 5.80 16.13
CA GLU A 175 3.13 4.70 15.62
C GLU A 175 1.67 5.16 15.45
N VAL A 176 1.12 4.90 14.28
CA VAL A 176 -0.23 5.30 13.89
C VAL A 176 -0.94 4.12 13.25
N THR A 177 -2.15 3.83 13.72
CA THR A 177 -3.01 2.80 13.12
C THR A 177 -4.05 3.45 12.23
N VAL A 178 -4.07 3.06 10.97
CA VAL A 178 -5.09 3.40 9.98
C VAL A 178 -6.08 2.26 9.91
N LYS A 179 -7.34 2.54 10.17
CA LYS A 179 -8.41 1.57 10.07
C LYS A 179 -9.20 1.77 8.78
N ARG A 180 -9.77 0.70 8.29
CA ARG A 180 -10.58 0.65 7.08
C ARG A 180 -11.75 1.63 7.16
N ASN A 181 -11.93 2.43 6.10
CA ASN A 181 -12.98 3.44 5.97
C ASN A 181 -13.02 4.49 7.09
N GLU A 182 -11.98 4.57 7.94
CA GLU A 182 -11.88 5.57 9.00
C GLU A 182 -10.88 6.66 8.65
N THR A 183 -11.11 7.87 9.20
CA THR A 183 -10.18 8.98 9.13
C THR A 183 -9.37 9.04 10.42
N THR A 184 -8.06 8.93 10.30
CA THR A 184 -7.11 9.14 11.40
C THR A 184 -6.58 10.57 11.33
N VAL A 185 -6.85 11.37 12.35
CA VAL A 185 -6.36 12.76 12.44
C VAL A 185 -5.00 12.80 13.12
N LEU A 186 -4.01 13.37 12.44
CA LEU A 186 -2.66 13.59 12.99
C LEU A 186 -2.47 15.07 13.28
N ASN A 187 -2.34 15.38 14.56
CA ASN A 187 -1.96 16.70 15.02
C ASN A 187 -0.43 16.87 14.94
N LEU A 188 0.07 17.69 14.02
CA LEU A 188 1.51 17.84 13.80
C LEU A 188 2.21 18.63 14.94
N ASP A 189 1.52 19.38 15.77
CA ASP A 189 2.13 19.96 16.97
C ASP A 189 2.73 18.90 17.90
N GLU A 190 2.16 17.70 17.88
CA GLU A 190 2.69 16.58 18.66
C GLU A 190 4.00 15.99 18.11
N TYR A 191 4.38 16.35 16.89
CA TYR A 191 5.63 15.96 16.22
C TYR A 191 6.73 17.01 16.35
N LYS A 192 6.42 18.17 16.95
CA LYS A 192 7.34 19.30 17.03
C LYS A 192 8.59 19.00 17.88
N GLY A 193 8.39 18.34 19.02
CA GLY A 193 9.48 18.15 19.99
C GLY A 193 10.02 19.46 20.58
N GLU A 194 11.20 19.40 21.21
CA GLU A 194 11.80 20.52 21.98
C GLU A 194 12.76 21.42 21.17
N GLY A 195 12.55 21.58 19.86
CA GLY A 195 13.39 22.46 19.02
C GLY A 195 14.18 21.72 17.94
N PRO A 196 15.09 22.42 17.25
CA PRO A 196 15.79 21.81 16.12
C PRO A 196 16.60 20.58 16.54
N LYS A 197 16.24 19.42 15.99
CA LYS A 197 16.91 18.15 16.25
C LYS A 197 17.92 17.84 15.14
N MET A 198 19.00 17.16 15.49
CA MET A 198 19.97 16.58 14.57
C MET A 198 19.87 15.06 14.63
N GLY A 199 19.92 14.42 13.48
CA GLY A 199 20.03 12.97 13.35
C GLY A 199 21.41 12.56 12.87
N LYS A 200 21.95 11.48 13.43
CA LYS A 200 23.20 10.85 12.97
C LYS A 200 22.85 9.74 11.99
N VAL A 201 23.22 9.93 10.73
CA VAL A 201 22.93 8.98 9.66
C VAL A 201 24.21 8.27 9.23
N LYS A 202 24.26 6.96 9.43
CA LYS A 202 25.34 6.12 8.90
C LYS A 202 24.98 5.66 7.50
N PHE A 203 25.81 5.98 6.52
CA PHE A 203 25.63 5.55 5.13
C PHE A 203 26.50 4.35 4.81
N ILE A 204 25.90 3.34 4.18
CA ILE A 204 26.58 2.19 3.59
C ILE A 204 26.36 2.26 2.08
N LEU A 205 27.44 2.56 1.35
CA LEU A 205 27.40 2.74 -0.10
C LEU A 205 27.93 1.51 -0.82
N GLN A 206 27.26 1.06 -1.86
CA GLN A 206 27.67 -0.07 -2.69
C GLN A 206 27.51 0.28 -4.19
N PRO A 207 28.49 -0.07 -5.06
CA PRO A 207 29.78 -0.72 -4.75
C PRO A 207 30.76 0.21 -4.00
N GLU A 208 31.88 -0.35 -3.59
CA GLU A 208 33.01 0.42 -3.04
C GLU A 208 33.47 1.51 -4.03
N GLY A 209 33.93 2.66 -3.53
CA GLY A 209 34.28 3.82 -4.34
C GLY A 209 33.11 4.71 -4.73
N THR A 210 31.87 4.36 -4.30
CA THR A 210 30.69 5.23 -4.51
C THR A 210 30.81 6.48 -3.64
N GLN A 211 30.57 7.66 -4.23
CA GLN A 211 30.62 8.96 -3.58
C GLN A 211 29.23 9.48 -3.24
N LEU A 212 29.10 10.19 -2.13
CA LEU A 212 27.86 10.81 -1.69
C LEU A 212 28.03 12.32 -1.54
N SER A 213 27.07 13.07 -2.08
CA SER A 213 26.87 14.49 -1.76
C SER A 213 25.49 14.67 -1.14
N ILE A 214 25.41 15.50 -0.08
CA ILE A 214 24.19 15.84 0.62
C ILE A 214 23.98 17.35 0.50
N ASP A 215 22.84 17.74 -0.02
CA ASP A 215 22.48 19.14 -0.30
C ASP A 215 23.55 19.89 -1.10
N GLY A 216 24.20 19.18 -2.03
CA GLY A 216 25.26 19.70 -2.89
C GLY A 216 26.65 19.74 -2.29
N LYS A 217 26.84 19.30 -1.04
CA LYS A 217 28.14 19.20 -0.39
C LYS A 217 28.61 17.75 -0.32
N ALA A 218 29.87 17.49 -0.64
CA ALA A 218 30.45 16.16 -0.49
C ALA A 218 30.40 15.72 0.98
N ALA A 219 30.00 14.48 1.22
CA ALA A 219 29.86 13.90 2.54
C ALA A 219 30.95 12.85 2.77
N ASP A 220 31.63 12.91 3.91
CA ASP A 220 32.47 11.83 4.38
C ASP A 220 31.57 10.78 5.08
N VAL A 221 31.47 9.62 4.48
CA VAL A 221 30.65 8.51 4.97
C VAL A 221 31.43 7.51 5.83
N SER A 222 32.68 7.77 6.12
CA SER A 222 33.51 6.95 7.03
C SER A 222 33.01 7.03 8.47
N GLN A 223 32.27 8.10 8.80
CA GLN A 223 31.62 8.35 10.08
C GLN A 223 30.13 8.68 9.84
N PRO A 224 29.26 8.50 10.84
CA PRO A 224 27.89 8.98 10.76
C PRO A 224 27.82 10.49 10.49
N VAL A 225 27.01 10.88 9.52
CA VAL A 225 26.83 12.28 9.12
C VAL A 225 25.72 12.90 9.96
N GLU A 226 25.97 14.05 10.59
CA GLU A 226 24.96 14.81 11.33
C GLU A 226 24.12 15.67 10.37
N LEU A 227 22.80 15.44 10.36
CA LEU A 227 21.84 16.15 9.51
C LEU A 227 20.69 16.68 10.36
N LYS A 228 20.17 17.86 10.03
CA LYS A 228 18.93 18.36 10.64
C LYS A 228 17.76 17.43 10.33
N TYR A 229 16.76 17.36 11.21
CA TYR A 229 15.50 16.74 10.86
C TYR A 229 14.86 17.50 9.69
N GLY A 230 14.41 16.78 8.72
CA GLY A 230 13.84 17.33 7.48
C GLY A 230 14.23 16.54 6.25
N THR A 231 14.03 17.15 5.10
CA THR A 231 14.31 16.53 3.80
C THR A 231 15.66 17.03 3.26
N HIS A 232 16.52 16.08 2.90
CA HIS A 232 17.82 16.32 2.29
C HIS A 232 17.88 15.73 0.89
N LYS A 233 18.59 16.41 -0.01
CA LYS A 233 18.86 15.90 -1.35
C LYS A 233 20.17 15.10 -1.33
N LEU A 234 20.08 13.81 -1.63
CA LEU A 234 21.23 12.96 -1.84
C LEU A 234 21.59 12.89 -3.32
N THR A 235 22.89 13.05 -3.63
CA THR A 235 23.43 12.76 -4.96
C THR A 235 24.52 11.72 -4.78
N VAL A 236 24.30 10.53 -5.32
CA VAL A 236 25.18 9.37 -5.20
C VAL A 236 25.81 9.08 -6.54
N THR A 237 27.12 9.03 -6.63
CA THR A 237 27.84 8.83 -7.88
C THR A 237 28.76 7.62 -7.80
N SER A 238 28.67 6.75 -8.82
CA SER A 238 29.51 5.57 -8.98
C SER A 238 30.01 5.48 -10.41
N GLU A 239 31.26 5.10 -10.61
CA GLU A 239 31.84 4.92 -11.95
C GLU A 239 31.05 3.92 -12.79
N LYS A 240 30.54 2.86 -12.17
CA LYS A 240 29.82 1.77 -12.86
C LYS A 240 28.37 2.11 -13.17
N TYR A 241 27.69 2.88 -12.30
CA TYR A 241 26.24 3.09 -12.38
C TYR A 241 25.85 4.54 -12.64
N GLY A 242 26.83 5.44 -12.78
CA GLY A 242 26.59 6.87 -13.00
C GLY A 242 26.09 7.59 -11.75
N THR A 243 25.26 8.60 -11.93
CA THR A 243 24.76 9.46 -10.86
C THR A 243 23.27 9.18 -10.58
N LEU A 244 22.94 9.05 -9.31
CA LEU A 244 21.61 8.82 -8.77
C LEU A 244 21.24 9.96 -7.83
N THR A 245 20.04 10.52 -7.97
CA THR A 245 19.51 11.53 -7.04
C THR A 245 18.36 10.93 -6.24
N ARG A 246 18.39 11.12 -4.92
CA ARG A 246 17.34 10.67 -3.99
C ARG A 246 17.01 11.78 -2.99
N LYS A 247 15.82 11.72 -2.42
CA LYS A 247 15.47 12.52 -1.24
C LYS A 247 15.56 11.64 0.00
N LEU A 248 16.15 12.16 1.05
CA LEU A 248 16.24 11.53 2.36
C LEU A 248 15.41 12.33 3.36
N VAL A 249 14.54 11.67 4.08
CA VAL A 249 13.82 12.27 5.22
C VAL A 249 14.50 11.81 6.51
N VAL A 250 15.09 12.75 7.23
CA VAL A 250 15.68 12.53 8.56
C VAL A 250 14.64 12.87 9.62
N GLY A 251 14.28 11.90 10.45
CA GLY A 251 13.27 12.04 11.50
C GLY A 251 13.56 11.22 12.76
N SER A 252 14.75 10.63 12.84
CA SER A 252 15.23 9.87 14.00
C SER A 252 16.63 10.31 14.42
N ALA A 253 16.93 10.16 15.71
CA ALA A 253 18.21 10.58 16.28
C ALA A 253 19.39 9.79 15.71
N GLU A 254 19.20 8.51 15.43
CA GLU A 254 20.21 7.63 14.82
C GLU A 254 19.56 6.74 13.77
N SER A 255 20.26 6.51 12.67
CA SER A 255 19.79 5.65 11.59
C SER A 255 20.95 5.13 10.73
N GLU A 256 20.69 4.02 10.04
CA GLU A 256 21.61 3.45 9.06
C GLU A 256 20.88 3.31 7.71
N ILE A 257 21.52 3.75 6.64
CA ILE A 257 20.96 3.70 5.29
C ILE A 257 21.96 3.02 4.36
N THR A 258 21.52 1.94 3.73
CA THR A 258 22.28 1.25 2.70
C THR A 258 21.79 1.70 1.32
N ILE A 259 22.69 2.21 0.48
CA ILE A 259 22.43 2.57 -0.91
C ILE A 259 23.20 1.63 -1.82
N ASN A 260 22.48 0.72 -2.48
CA ASN A 260 23.06 -0.16 -3.51
C ASN A 260 22.69 0.37 -4.90
N MET A 261 23.68 0.98 -5.57
CA MET A 261 23.52 1.60 -6.89
C MET A 261 22.99 0.63 -7.95
N GLY A 262 23.36 -0.66 -7.89
CA GLY A 262 22.89 -1.67 -8.83
C GLY A 262 21.40 -1.98 -8.69
N THR A 263 20.90 -2.02 -7.48
CA THR A 263 19.47 -2.24 -7.19
C THR A 263 18.64 -0.99 -7.51
N GLU A 264 19.15 0.18 -7.17
CA GLU A 264 18.47 1.45 -7.41
C GLU A 264 18.37 1.77 -8.91
N ALA A 265 19.42 1.53 -9.69
CA ALA A 265 19.39 1.70 -11.15
C ALA A 265 18.37 0.77 -11.86
N LYS A 266 18.11 -0.41 -11.31
CA LYS A 266 17.06 -1.31 -11.82
C LYS A 266 15.67 -0.76 -11.53
N LYS A 267 15.44 -0.22 -10.32
CA LYS A 267 14.16 0.39 -9.95
C LYS A 267 13.81 1.58 -10.83
N ASP A 268 14.80 2.42 -11.16
CA ASP A 268 14.58 3.59 -12.03
C ASP A 268 14.19 3.17 -13.45
N LYS A 269 14.83 2.15 -14.03
CA LYS A 269 14.49 1.59 -15.35
C LYS A 269 13.06 1.01 -15.37
N GLU A 270 12.68 0.25 -14.35
CA GLU A 270 11.33 -0.30 -14.23
C GLU A 270 10.27 0.82 -14.08
N ALA A 271 10.62 1.93 -13.44
CA ALA A 271 9.73 3.08 -13.31
C ALA A 271 9.58 3.87 -14.63
N GLU A 272 10.64 3.99 -15.43
CA GLU A 272 10.61 4.61 -16.76
C GLU A 272 9.83 3.75 -17.77
N GLU A 273 10.00 2.44 -17.78
CA GLU A 273 9.24 1.54 -18.63
C GLU A 273 7.74 1.58 -18.33
N LYS A 274 7.36 1.76 -17.06
CA LYS A 274 5.94 1.95 -16.68
C LYS A 274 5.36 3.28 -17.13
N LYS A 275 6.17 4.36 -17.19
CA LYS A 275 5.72 5.67 -17.69
C LYS A 275 5.54 5.68 -19.19
N SER A 276 6.30 4.91 -19.97
CA SER A 276 6.19 4.86 -21.42
C SER A 276 5.00 4.05 -21.93
N SER A 277 4.38 3.23 -21.08
CA SER A 277 3.21 2.41 -21.42
C SER A 277 1.86 3.02 -21.04
N THR A 278 1.84 4.21 -20.44
CA THR A 278 0.60 4.87 -20.00
C THR A 278 0.54 6.28 -20.56
N THR A 279 0.22 6.40 -21.85
CA THR A 279 -0.19 7.68 -22.44
C THR A 279 -1.67 7.57 -22.77
N THR A 280 -2.53 7.93 -21.83
CA THR A 280 -3.85 8.56 -22.06
C THR A 280 -4.44 9.02 -20.73
N ASN A 281 -4.64 10.34 -20.67
CA ASN A 281 -5.52 11.15 -19.82
C ASN A 281 -6.04 10.59 -18.48
N SER A 282 -5.51 11.12 -17.40
CA SER A 282 -6.33 11.68 -16.31
C SER A 282 -5.45 12.59 -15.45
N SER A 283 -5.94 13.81 -15.23
CA SER A 283 -5.37 14.82 -14.36
C SER A 283 -5.42 14.34 -12.91
N SER A 284 -4.31 13.84 -12.41
CA SER A 284 -4.05 13.71 -10.99
C SER A 284 -2.73 14.38 -10.68
N THR A 285 -2.75 15.24 -9.69
CA THR A 285 -1.62 15.99 -9.14
C THR A 285 -0.38 15.12 -9.06
N GLY A 286 0.64 15.49 -9.85
CA GLY A 286 1.84 14.71 -10.03
C GLY A 286 2.67 14.60 -8.75
N THR A 287 2.64 13.45 -8.13
CA THR A 287 3.74 13.03 -7.27
C THR A 287 4.89 12.59 -8.14
N ASN A 288 5.91 13.45 -8.26
CA ASN A 288 7.20 13.05 -8.79
C ASN A 288 7.73 11.90 -7.95
N SER A 289 7.64 10.69 -8.48
CA SER A 289 8.19 9.48 -7.87
C SER A 289 9.72 9.46 -8.02
N SER A 290 10.41 10.44 -7.43
CA SER A 290 11.81 10.28 -7.10
C SER A 290 11.85 9.36 -5.88
N CYS A 291 12.49 8.20 -6.03
CA CYS A 291 12.65 7.21 -4.95
C CYS A 291 13.19 7.91 -3.70
N LEU A 292 12.45 7.82 -2.62
CA LEU A 292 12.75 8.49 -1.35
C LEU A 292 13.38 7.48 -0.39
N LEU A 293 14.41 7.90 0.31
CA LEU A 293 15.02 7.15 1.41
C LEU A 293 14.50 7.73 2.73
N TYR A 294 14.28 6.87 3.68
CA TYR A 294 13.75 7.24 4.98
C TYR A 294 14.63 6.70 6.11
N THR A 295 14.83 7.50 7.16
CA THR A 295 15.50 7.05 8.37
C THR A 295 14.51 6.44 9.34
N SER A 296 14.62 5.13 9.60
CA SER A 296 13.97 4.48 10.73
C SER A 296 14.91 4.39 11.93
N PRO A 297 14.40 4.40 13.17
CA PRO A 297 15.22 4.11 14.34
C PRO A 297 15.92 2.77 14.18
N SER A 298 17.22 2.72 14.55
CA SER A 298 17.94 1.45 14.63
C SER A 298 17.28 0.57 15.71
N PRO A 299 16.96 -0.70 15.46
CA PRO A 299 16.51 -1.57 16.52
C PRO A 299 17.61 -1.72 17.57
N ARG A 300 17.24 -1.52 18.84
CA ARG A 300 18.10 -1.80 20.00
C ARG A 300 18.21 -3.27 20.26
#